data_5d65f05ab55e338212d8a211566bf663
#
_entry.id   5d65f05ab55e338212d8a211566bf663
#
_cell.length_a   1.000
_cell.length_b   1.000
_cell.length_c   1.000
_cell.angle_alpha   90.00
_cell.angle_beta   90.00
_cell.angle_gamma   90.00
#
_symmetry.space_group_name_H-M   'P 1'
#
loop_
_entity.id
_entity.type
_entity.pdbx_description
1 polymer ?
#
loop_
_entity_poly.entity_id
_entity_poly.type
_entity_poly.pdbx_seq_one_letter_code
_entity_poly.pdbx_strand_id
1 'polypeptide(L)'
;MDQLGLLIVSLAVGVGVGVLSGLLGIGGGTVLVPVFKLGYALSPIMSTATSLATIIPTSISGAISHVRRKTCVPSLGVAAGLGGAITSPVGVWLATMSPDWAIMVAAAAVIAYSAITMFSKALKAPKGKGAATAAGEKAAGACSGESSAEEVEARETAAGTPGARAEAHGAEAAMAGAPAMPAVPQMTRRQLVMGVGVGAIAGVASGYVGLGGGFVMVPLMVSLFHIPMKLTSGTSLIAVALLALPAAVTQTMLGNVSWLVALAVAAGSVPGALLGARLIPRVPERTLRFIFSGFLLVGAVLLALNQTGVM
;
A
#
# COMPACT_ATOMS: atom_id res chain seq x y z
N MET A 1 -28.85 16.22 -7.18
CA MET A 1 -28.84 15.01 -6.33
C MET A 1 -29.12 15.49 -4.91
N ASP A 2 -30.05 14.84 -4.24
CA ASP A 2 -30.39 15.16 -2.86
C ASP A 2 -29.17 14.89 -1.96
N GLN A 3 -28.98 15.68 -0.90
CA GLN A 3 -27.82 15.52 0.00
C GLN A 3 -27.67 14.09 0.53
N LEU A 4 -28.81 13.41 0.75
CA LEU A 4 -28.84 12.02 1.19
C LEU A 4 -28.30 11.06 0.11
N GLY A 5 -28.66 11.28 -1.15
CA GLY A 5 -28.13 10.49 -2.27
C GLY A 5 -26.62 10.63 -2.43
N LEU A 6 -26.12 11.86 -2.27
CA LEU A 6 -24.67 12.14 -2.32
C LEU A 6 -23.91 11.43 -1.19
N LEU A 7 -24.47 11.40 0.02
CA LEU A 7 -23.88 10.68 1.17
C LEU A 7 -23.85 9.16 0.94
N ILE A 8 -24.93 8.58 0.42
CA ILE A 8 -25.01 7.12 0.14
C ILE A 8 -23.98 6.74 -0.92
N VAL A 9 -23.90 7.50 -2.01
CA VAL A 9 -22.89 7.27 -3.08
C VAL A 9 -21.47 7.41 -2.53
N SER A 10 -21.21 8.44 -1.71
CA SER A 10 -19.92 8.65 -1.06
C SER A 10 -19.49 7.48 -0.18
N LEU A 11 -20.45 6.95 0.60
CA LEU A 11 -20.22 5.80 1.47
C LEU A 11 -19.91 4.53 0.64
N ALA A 12 -20.69 4.28 -0.41
CA ALA A 12 -20.51 3.10 -1.27
C ALA A 12 -19.16 3.16 -2.01
N VAL A 13 -18.82 4.32 -2.59
CA VAL A 13 -17.51 4.56 -3.22
C VAL A 13 -16.40 4.39 -2.17
N GLY A 14 -16.58 4.95 -0.97
CA GLY A 14 -15.64 4.80 0.13
C GLY A 14 -15.35 3.33 0.46
N VAL A 15 -16.39 2.51 0.62
CA VAL A 15 -16.24 1.06 0.90
C VAL A 15 -15.44 0.39 -0.22
N GLY A 16 -15.80 0.60 -1.48
CA GLY A 16 -15.10 -0.01 -2.62
C GLY A 16 -13.61 0.39 -2.68
N VAL A 17 -13.34 1.70 -2.57
CA VAL A 17 -11.97 2.24 -2.55
C VAL A 17 -11.20 1.73 -1.33
N GLY A 18 -11.85 1.67 -0.16
CA GLY A 18 -11.26 1.13 1.06
C GLY A 18 -10.84 -0.33 0.91
N VAL A 19 -11.71 -1.20 0.38
CA VAL A 19 -11.37 -2.61 0.13
C VAL A 19 -10.17 -2.73 -0.79
N LEU A 20 -10.15 -1.99 -1.89
CA LEU A 20 -9.00 -1.98 -2.82
C LEU A 20 -7.74 -1.42 -2.16
N SER A 21 -7.86 -0.35 -1.37
CA SER A 21 -6.75 0.23 -0.61
C SER A 21 -6.15 -0.78 0.38
N GLY A 22 -6.99 -1.47 1.15
CA GLY A 22 -6.57 -2.49 2.11
C GLY A 22 -5.93 -3.72 1.46
N LEU A 23 -6.41 -4.12 0.27
CA LEU A 23 -5.82 -5.22 -0.50
C LEU A 23 -4.48 -4.85 -1.15
N LEU A 24 -4.41 -3.68 -1.77
CA LEU A 24 -3.32 -3.28 -2.65
C LEU A 24 -2.24 -2.43 -1.96
N GLY A 25 -2.57 -1.83 -0.82
CA GLY A 25 -1.64 -0.97 -0.10
C GLY A 25 -1.42 0.41 -0.72
N ILE A 26 -2.34 0.87 -1.59
CA ILE A 26 -2.17 2.12 -2.34
C ILE A 26 -2.62 3.35 -1.53
N GLY A 27 -3.46 3.16 -0.51
CA GLY A 27 -4.10 4.26 0.20
C GLY A 27 -5.40 4.78 -0.45
N GLY A 28 -5.76 4.29 -1.65
CA GLY A 28 -7.03 4.60 -2.34
C GLY A 28 -7.03 5.86 -3.20
N GLY A 29 -6.02 6.71 -3.14
CA GLY A 29 -5.98 8.02 -3.81
C GLY A 29 -6.11 7.96 -5.33
N THR A 30 -5.62 6.88 -5.95
CA THR A 30 -5.66 6.70 -7.42
C THR A 30 -7.08 6.66 -8.00
N VAL A 31 -8.07 6.31 -7.20
CA VAL A 31 -9.49 6.37 -7.59
C VAL A 31 -10.19 7.56 -6.99
N LEU A 32 -9.78 7.96 -5.77
CA LEU A 32 -10.43 9.09 -5.11
C LEU A 32 -10.26 10.39 -5.90
N VAL A 33 -9.08 10.66 -6.48
CA VAL A 33 -8.84 11.89 -7.25
C VAL A 33 -9.77 11.99 -8.48
N PRO A 34 -9.85 10.99 -9.39
CA PRO A 34 -10.81 11.05 -10.48
C PRO A 34 -12.26 11.08 -10.01
N VAL A 35 -12.62 10.33 -8.96
CA VAL A 35 -13.98 10.34 -8.41
C VAL A 35 -14.33 11.73 -7.86
N PHE A 36 -13.44 12.40 -7.14
CA PHE A 36 -13.69 13.74 -6.62
C PHE A 36 -13.78 14.78 -7.71
N LYS A 37 -12.97 14.67 -8.76
CA LYS A 37 -13.02 15.57 -9.89
C LYS A 37 -14.27 15.37 -10.75
N LEU A 38 -14.59 14.14 -11.13
CA LEU A 38 -15.70 13.80 -12.03
C LEU A 38 -17.04 13.73 -11.32
N GLY A 39 -17.08 13.12 -10.12
CA GLY A 39 -18.32 12.89 -9.39
C GLY A 39 -18.77 14.07 -8.54
N TYR A 40 -17.85 14.85 -8.02
CA TYR A 40 -18.11 15.99 -7.13
C TYR A 40 -17.76 17.33 -7.73
N ALA A 41 -17.27 17.37 -8.98
CA ALA A 41 -16.87 18.56 -9.72
C ALA A 41 -15.88 19.46 -8.94
N LEU A 42 -15.02 18.86 -8.09
CA LEU A 42 -13.99 19.59 -7.37
C LEU A 42 -12.85 20.00 -8.32
N SER A 43 -12.21 21.13 -8.05
CA SER A 43 -11.00 21.51 -8.78
C SER A 43 -9.89 20.45 -8.58
N PRO A 44 -8.91 20.35 -9.49
CA PRO A 44 -7.82 19.37 -9.37
C PRO A 44 -7.10 19.44 -8.03
N ILE A 45 -6.78 20.65 -7.56
CA ILE A 45 -6.09 20.85 -6.29
C ILE A 45 -6.96 20.45 -5.08
N MET A 46 -8.26 20.76 -5.11
CA MET A 46 -9.20 20.33 -4.07
C MET A 46 -9.41 18.81 -4.08
N SER A 47 -9.43 18.19 -5.26
CA SER A 47 -9.55 16.73 -5.39
C SER A 47 -8.35 16.02 -4.80
N THR A 48 -7.13 16.51 -5.06
CA THR A 48 -5.89 15.96 -4.49
C THR A 48 -5.83 16.17 -2.99
N ALA A 49 -6.17 17.35 -2.50
CA ALA A 49 -6.18 17.70 -1.08
C ALA A 49 -7.20 16.87 -0.28
N THR A 50 -8.44 16.76 -0.79
CA THR A 50 -9.52 15.97 -0.19
C THR A 50 -9.17 14.48 -0.18
N SER A 51 -8.50 13.99 -1.23
CA SER A 51 -7.99 12.62 -1.31
C SER A 51 -6.97 12.34 -0.21
N LEU A 52 -5.98 13.23 0.00
CA LEU A 52 -4.98 13.08 1.08
C LEU A 52 -5.64 13.00 2.45
N ALA A 53 -6.63 13.86 2.74
CA ALA A 53 -7.39 13.83 4.00
C ALA A 53 -8.13 12.50 4.19
N THR A 54 -8.74 11.95 3.13
CA THR A 54 -9.46 10.66 3.16
C THR A 54 -8.52 9.47 3.32
N ILE A 55 -7.31 9.53 2.73
CA ILE A 55 -6.32 8.46 2.76
C ILE A 55 -5.80 8.21 4.17
N ILE A 56 -5.68 9.23 5.02
CA ILE A 56 -5.13 9.09 6.38
C ILE A 56 -5.90 8.06 7.19
N PRO A 57 -7.21 8.24 7.48
CA PRO A 57 -7.96 7.27 8.28
C PRO A 57 -8.05 5.89 7.58
N THR A 58 -8.13 5.87 6.26
CA THR A 58 -8.15 4.63 5.47
C THR A 58 -6.84 3.84 5.63
N SER A 59 -5.70 4.50 5.49
CA SER A 59 -4.38 3.88 5.61
C SER A 59 -4.07 3.46 7.04
N ILE A 60 -4.47 4.23 8.04
CA ILE A 60 -4.31 3.87 9.45
C ILE A 60 -5.11 2.60 9.75
N SER A 61 -6.38 2.53 9.34
CA SER A 61 -7.22 1.37 9.59
C SER A 61 -6.67 0.11 8.91
N GLY A 62 -6.26 0.23 7.65
CA GLY A 62 -5.60 -0.84 6.90
C GLY A 62 -4.28 -1.26 7.53
N ALA A 63 -3.41 -0.32 7.90
CA ALA A 63 -2.14 -0.59 8.55
C ALA A 63 -2.31 -1.34 9.89
N ILE A 64 -3.25 -0.93 10.74
CA ILE A 64 -3.57 -1.61 12.00
C ILE A 64 -3.98 -3.08 11.73
N SER A 65 -4.82 -3.32 10.72
CA SER A 65 -5.24 -4.66 10.35
C SER A 65 -4.05 -5.51 9.88
N HIS A 66 -3.14 -4.95 9.06
CA HIS A 66 -1.94 -5.63 8.56
C HIS A 66 -0.94 -5.92 9.68
N VAL A 67 -0.71 -4.98 10.61
CA VAL A 67 0.17 -5.16 11.77
C VAL A 67 -0.35 -6.29 12.66
N ARG A 68 -1.65 -6.28 12.99
CA ARG A 68 -2.29 -7.33 13.81
C ARG A 68 -2.20 -8.72 13.16
N ARG A 69 -2.18 -8.78 11.82
CA ARG A 69 -2.08 -10.04 11.04
C ARG A 69 -0.66 -10.41 10.66
N LYS A 70 0.34 -9.64 11.08
CA LYS A 70 1.76 -9.84 10.73
C LYS A 70 2.01 -9.90 9.21
N THR A 71 1.21 -9.14 8.43
CA THR A 71 1.29 -9.06 6.96
C THR A 71 2.00 -7.80 6.48
N CYS A 72 2.95 -7.30 7.24
CA CYS A 72 3.74 -6.11 6.91
C CYS A 72 5.13 -6.18 7.55
N VAL A 73 6.03 -5.30 7.08
CA VAL A 73 7.36 -5.05 7.67
C VAL A 73 7.33 -3.64 8.28
N PRO A 74 6.99 -3.50 9.59
CA PRO A 74 6.76 -2.18 10.19
C PRO A 74 7.98 -1.28 10.14
N SER A 75 9.19 -1.81 10.36
CA SER A 75 10.44 -1.05 10.34
C SER A 75 10.68 -0.36 9.00
N LEU A 76 10.46 -1.06 7.88
CA LEU A 76 10.59 -0.50 6.55
C LEU A 76 9.47 0.50 6.25
N GLY A 77 8.23 0.20 6.70
CA GLY A 77 7.08 1.10 6.55
C GLY A 77 7.29 2.43 7.26
N VAL A 78 7.80 2.40 8.49
CA VAL A 78 8.12 3.62 9.27
C VAL A 78 9.28 4.38 8.63
N ALA A 79 10.37 3.71 8.24
CA ALA A 79 11.52 4.35 7.60
C ALA A 79 11.10 5.07 6.29
N ALA A 80 10.34 4.40 5.43
CA ALA A 80 9.83 5.00 4.20
C ALA A 80 8.80 6.12 4.50
N GLY A 81 7.93 5.92 5.49
CA GLY A 81 6.96 6.92 5.91
C GLY A 81 7.61 8.21 6.40
N LEU A 82 8.67 8.12 7.22
CA LEU A 82 9.42 9.28 7.71
C LEU A 82 10.12 10.02 6.57
N GLY A 83 10.79 9.29 5.65
CA GLY A 83 11.38 9.89 4.46
C GLY A 83 10.35 10.66 3.62
N GLY A 84 9.17 10.06 3.42
CA GLY A 84 8.07 10.69 2.70
C GLY A 84 7.43 11.85 3.45
N ALA A 85 7.30 11.76 4.78
CA ALA A 85 6.73 12.83 5.61
C ALA A 85 7.53 14.13 5.53
N ILE A 86 8.86 14.04 5.46
CA ILE A 86 9.74 15.21 5.34
C ILE A 86 9.58 15.86 3.96
N THR A 87 9.39 15.07 2.90
CA THR A 87 9.38 15.58 1.51
C THR A 87 7.98 15.86 0.96
N SER A 88 6.93 15.33 1.57
CA SER A 88 5.55 15.52 1.08
C SER A 88 5.07 16.97 1.08
N PRO A 89 5.40 17.85 2.07
CA PRO A 89 5.06 19.27 2.00
C PRO A 89 5.70 19.99 0.81
N VAL A 90 6.91 19.57 0.41
CA VAL A 90 7.59 20.09 -0.80
C VAL A 90 6.79 19.76 -2.05
N GLY A 91 6.26 18.54 -2.13
CA GLY A 91 5.36 18.13 -3.22
C GLY A 91 4.08 18.98 -3.27
N VAL A 92 3.47 19.25 -2.11
CA VAL A 92 2.29 20.13 -2.02
C VAL A 92 2.63 21.55 -2.48
N TRP A 93 3.73 22.10 -2.02
CA TRP A 93 4.18 23.45 -2.43
C TRP A 93 4.41 23.53 -3.94
N LEU A 94 5.04 22.52 -4.52
CA LEU A 94 5.24 22.43 -5.97
C LEU A 94 3.90 22.35 -6.72
N ALA A 95 2.92 21.64 -6.19
CA ALA A 95 1.58 21.55 -6.77
C ALA A 95 0.87 22.91 -6.80
N THR A 96 1.03 23.75 -5.76
CA THR A 96 0.42 25.09 -5.74
C THR A 96 1.01 26.07 -6.75
N MET A 97 2.24 25.82 -7.22
CA MET A 97 2.90 26.63 -8.27
C MET A 97 2.64 26.10 -9.67
N SER A 98 2.08 24.89 -9.80
CA SER A 98 1.86 24.22 -11.09
C SER A 98 0.45 24.50 -11.61
N PRO A 99 0.27 24.65 -12.93
CA PRO A 99 -1.05 24.74 -13.52
C PRO A 99 -1.80 23.41 -13.37
N ASP A 100 -3.11 23.46 -13.25
CA ASP A 100 -4.00 22.30 -13.01
C ASP A 100 -3.78 21.14 -13.98
N TRP A 101 -3.53 21.43 -15.26
CA TRP A 101 -3.26 20.39 -16.25
C TRP A 101 -1.96 19.62 -15.96
N ALA A 102 -0.93 20.30 -15.45
CA ALA A 102 0.36 19.67 -15.17
C ALA A 102 0.25 18.65 -14.01
N ILE A 103 -0.54 18.95 -12.98
CA ILE A 103 -0.82 18.05 -11.86
C ILE A 103 -1.50 16.77 -12.39
N MET A 104 -2.51 16.91 -13.25
CA MET A 104 -3.26 15.78 -13.77
C MET A 104 -2.42 14.93 -14.76
N VAL A 105 -1.62 15.57 -15.62
CA VAL A 105 -0.72 14.85 -16.54
C VAL A 105 0.35 14.10 -15.75
N ALA A 106 0.95 14.72 -14.74
CA ALA A 106 1.91 14.05 -13.87
C ALA A 106 1.28 12.86 -13.13
N ALA A 107 0.05 13.03 -12.62
CA ALA A 107 -0.72 11.95 -12.00
C ALA A 107 -0.88 10.78 -12.97
N ALA A 108 -1.40 11.04 -14.17
CA ALA A 108 -1.63 10.03 -15.19
C ALA A 108 -0.32 9.33 -15.60
N ALA A 109 0.77 10.07 -15.80
CA ALA A 109 2.08 9.52 -16.17
C ALA A 109 2.65 8.59 -15.10
N VAL A 110 2.62 8.99 -13.83
CA VAL A 110 3.16 8.18 -12.74
C VAL A 110 2.30 6.95 -12.47
N ILE A 111 0.97 7.07 -12.58
CA ILE A 111 0.05 5.94 -12.45
C ILE A 111 0.27 4.95 -13.62
N ALA A 112 0.39 5.43 -14.85
CA ALA A 112 0.64 4.61 -16.03
C ALA A 112 1.97 3.85 -15.92
N TYR A 113 3.05 4.54 -15.52
CA TYR A 113 4.35 3.91 -15.26
C TYR A 113 4.24 2.78 -14.22
N SER A 114 3.55 3.03 -13.11
CA SER A 114 3.35 2.04 -12.05
C SER A 114 2.49 0.86 -12.50
N ALA A 115 1.46 1.12 -13.33
CA ALA A 115 0.61 0.09 -13.92
C ALA A 115 1.42 -0.83 -14.85
N ILE A 116 2.20 -0.24 -15.76
CA ILE A 116 3.03 -0.99 -16.73
C ILE A 116 4.09 -1.84 -16.01
N THR A 117 4.78 -1.28 -15.03
CA THR A 117 5.80 -2.01 -14.26
C THR A 117 5.19 -3.19 -13.48
N MET A 118 4.02 -3.01 -12.86
CA MET A 118 3.35 -4.09 -12.15
C MET A 118 2.73 -5.13 -13.09
N PHE A 119 2.18 -4.72 -14.22
CA PHE A 119 1.65 -5.61 -15.24
C PHE A 119 2.74 -6.52 -15.82
N SER A 120 3.90 -5.96 -16.19
CA SER A 120 5.03 -6.72 -16.68
C SER A 120 5.57 -7.73 -15.66
N LYS A 121 5.56 -7.39 -14.37
CA LYS A 121 5.91 -8.31 -13.28
C LYS A 121 4.84 -9.37 -13.04
N ALA A 122 3.56 -9.07 -13.25
CA ALA A 122 2.48 -10.04 -13.14
C ALA A 122 2.55 -11.09 -14.25
N LEU A 123 2.93 -10.68 -15.46
CA LEU A 123 3.14 -11.60 -16.60
C LEU A 123 4.34 -12.55 -16.39
N LYS A 124 5.43 -12.02 -15.81
CA LYS A 124 6.65 -12.80 -15.53
C LYS A 124 6.53 -13.71 -14.29
N ALA A 125 5.47 -13.54 -13.48
CA ALA A 125 5.27 -14.37 -12.29
C ALA A 125 4.88 -15.81 -12.69
N PRO A 126 5.54 -16.87 -12.16
CA PRO A 126 5.27 -18.24 -12.50
C PRO A 126 3.85 -18.68 -12.14
N LYS A 127 3.25 -19.51 -13.01
CA LYS A 127 1.89 -20.05 -12.88
C LYS A 127 1.83 -21.25 -11.90
N GLY A 128 2.19 -21.11 -10.62
CA GLY A 128 2.16 -22.25 -9.71
C GLY A 128 2.06 -21.89 -8.25
N LYS A 129 1.41 -22.76 -7.46
CA LYS A 129 1.26 -22.67 -6.00
C LYS A 129 2.59 -22.75 -5.21
N GLY A 130 3.74 -22.99 -5.89
CA GLY A 130 5.06 -23.21 -5.29
C GLY A 130 6.02 -22.01 -5.30
N ALA A 131 5.62 -20.84 -5.84
CA ALA A 131 6.54 -19.70 -6.03
C ALA A 131 6.85 -18.89 -4.75
N ALA A 132 6.15 -19.14 -3.65
CA ALA A 132 6.43 -18.48 -2.37
C ALA A 132 7.73 -18.98 -1.71
N THR A 133 8.12 -20.23 -1.98
CA THR A 133 9.31 -20.88 -1.41
C THR A 133 10.60 -20.43 -2.12
N ALA A 134 10.56 -20.29 -3.46
CA ALA A 134 11.75 -19.95 -4.25
C ALA A 134 12.21 -18.47 -4.11
N ALA A 135 11.30 -17.56 -3.78
CA ALA A 135 11.66 -16.15 -3.53
C ALA A 135 12.26 -15.95 -2.13
N GLY A 136 11.83 -16.75 -1.15
CA GLY A 136 12.39 -16.79 0.21
C GLY A 136 13.81 -17.37 0.22
N GLU A 137 14.06 -18.40 -0.59
CA GLU A 137 15.35 -19.08 -0.66
C GLU A 137 16.44 -18.24 -1.36
N LYS A 138 16.07 -17.46 -2.38
CA LYS A 138 17.00 -16.50 -3.02
C LYS A 138 17.33 -15.30 -2.13
N ALA A 139 16.43 -14.88 -1.25
CA ALA A 139 16.71 -13.81 -0.28
C ALA A 139 17.57 -14.32 0.90
N ALA A 140 17.43 -15.59 1.28
CA ALA A 140 18.26 -16.23 2.29
C ALA A 140 19.66 -16.57 1.78
N GLY A 141 19.79 -16.96 0.51
CA GLY A 141 21.06 -17.31 -0.12
C GLY A 141 22.00 -16.12 -0.40
N ALA A 142 21.47 -14.88 -0.40
CA ALA A 142 22.29 -13.68 -0.57
C ALA A 142 22.92 -13.16 0.75
N CYS A 143 22.58 -13.76 1.90
CA CYS A 143 23.11 -13.40 3.22
C CYS A 143 24.08 -14.43 3.83
N SER A 144 24.36 -15.56 3.14
CA SER A 144 25.29 -16.57 3.62
C SER A 144 26.60 -16.57 2.80
N GLY A 145 27.30 -15.43 2.87
CA GLY A 145 28.70 -15.31 2.49
C GLY A 145 29.52 -15.12 3.77
N GLU A 146 30.32 -16.12 4.11
CA GLU A 146 31.41 -16.13 5.12
C GLU A 146 31.03 -15.94 6.60
N SER A 147 30.87 -17.05 7.29
CA SER A 147 31.55 -17.29 8.57
C SER A 147 31.55 -18.80 8.89
N SER A 148 32.76 -19.38 8.79
CA SER A 148 33.37 -20.49 9.52
C SER A 148 32.50 -21.54 10.19
N ALA A 149 32.67 -22.77 9.68
CA ALA A 149 32.48 -24.02 10.37
C ALA A 149 33.39 -24.06 11.62
N GLU A 150 32.78 -24.06 12.80
CA GLU A 150 33.29 -24.69 14.02
C GLU A 150 32.21 -24.50 15.11
N GLU A 151 31.89 -25.60 15.78
CA GLU A 151 30.92 -25.76 16.89
C GLU A 151 29.55 -26.36 16.53
N VAL A 152 29.57 -27.60 16.08
CA VAL A 152 28.43 -28.54 16.31
C VAL A 152 29.01 -29.89 16.78
N GLU A 153 29.39 -29.95 18.05
CA GLU A 153 29.55 -31.21 18.79
C GLU A 153 29.47 -30.94 20.28
N ALA A 154 28.27 -31.00 20.82
CA ALA A 154 27.97 -31.30 22.25
C ALA A 154 26.56 -30.84 22.63
N ARG A 155 25.58 -31.69 22.46
CA ARG A 155 24.42 -31.81 23.36
C ARG A 155 23.40 -32.84 22.89
N GLU A 156 23.87 -34.05 22.85
CA GLU A 156 22.99 -35.22 22.96
C GLU A 156 23.21 -35.76 24.36
N THR A 157 22.19 -35.63 25.21
CA THR A 157 21.84 -36.48 26.34
C THR A 157 20.98 -35.70 27.35
N ALA A 158 19.66 -35.89 27.27
CA ALA A 158 18.80 -35.97 28.45
C ALA A 158 17.43 -36.54 28.03
N ALA A 159 17.26 -37.83 28.26
CA ALA A 159 15.97 -38.51 28.16
C ALA A 159 15.05 -38.06 29.31
N GLY A 160 13.76 -37.86 29.00
CA GLY A 160 12.74 -37.50 29.98
C GLY A 160 11.32 -37.69 29.45
N THR A 161 10.76 -38.87 29.68
CA THR A 161 9.34 -39.27 29.85
C THR A 161 8.26 -38.90 28.84
N PRO A 162 7.58 -39.88 28.23
CA PRO A 162 6.41 -39.69 27.35
C PRO A 162 5.12 -39.77 28.18
N GLY A 163 4.39 -38.66 28.32
CA GLY A 163 3.13 -38.71 29.05
C GLY A 163 2.17 -37.52 28.94
N ALA A 164 2.52 -36.42 28.28
CA ALA A 164 1.67 -35.22 28.27
C ALA A 164 1.53 -34.57 26.89
N ARG A 165 1.60 -35.31 25.78
CA ARG A 165 1.64 -34.76 24.44
C ARG A 165 0.44 -35.12 23.53
N ALA A 166 -0.55 -35.81 24.04
CA ALA A 166 -1.67 -36.29 23.19
C ALA A 166 -2.85 -35.32 23.08
N GLU A 167 -3.03 -34.35 23.96
CA GLU A 167 -4.19 -33.42 23.90
C GLU A 167 -3.89 -32.06 23.24
N ALA A 168 -2.62 -31.69 23.07
CA ALA A 168 -2.25 -30.45 22.38
C ALA A 168 -2.26 -30.55 20.84
N HIS A 169 -2.24 -31.76 20.28
CA HIS A 169 -2.20 -31.97 18.81
C HIS A 169 -3.56 -31.91 18.11
N GLY A 170 -4.66 -31.97 18.85
CA GLY A 170 -6.01 -31.87 18.27
C GLY A 170 -6.44 -30.45 17.88
N ALA A 171 -5.88 -29.43 18.50
CA ALA A 171 -6.18 -28.03 18.20
C ALA A 171 -5.31 -27.44 17.09
N GLU A 172 -4.13 -28.01 16.84
CA GLU A 172 -3.18 -27.57 15.81
C GLU A 172 -3.55 -28.11 14.42
N ALA A 173 -4.19 -29.26 14.33
CA ALA A 173 -4.61 -29.88 13.06
C ALA A 173 -5.75 -29.13 12.37
N ALA A 174 -6.56 -28.35 13.08
CA ALA A 174 -7.66 -27.58 12.50
C ALA A 174 -7.20 -26.26 11.84
N MET A 175 -5.95 -25.84 12.01
CA MET A 175 -5.36 -24.64 11.37
C MET A 175 -4.46 -24.98 10.15
N ALA A 176 -4.33 -26.22 9.77
CA ALA A 176 -3.41 -26.69 8.71
C ALA A 176 -3.84 -26.37 7.27
N GLY A 177 -4.88 -25.55 7.05
CA GLY A 177 -5.38 -25.19 5.71
C GLY A 177 -5.06 -23.76 5.26
N ALA A 178 -4.46 -22.91 6.08
CA ALA A 178 -4.09 -21.56 5.66
C ALA A 178 -2.70 -21.58 5.00
N PRO A 179 -2.51 -20.97 3.81
CA PRO A 179 -1.18 -20.91 3.19
C PRO A 179 -0.23 -20.19 4.15
N ALA A 180 0.90 -20.82 4.46
CA ALA A 180 1.92 -20.28 5.35
C ALA A 180 2.32 -18.87 4.89
N MET A 181 2.18 -17.90 5.79
CA MET A 181 2.60 -16.53 5.51
C MET A 181 4.13 -16.48 5.47
N PRO A 182 4.73 -15.78 4.51
CA PRO A 182 6.18 -15.63 4.48
C PRO A 182 6.67 -14.96 5.77
N ALA A 183 7.75 -15.49 6.35
CA ALA A 183 8.38 -14.91 7.53
C ALA A 183 8.72 -13.43 7.29
N VAL A 184 8.50 -12.58 8.30
CA VAL A 184 8.82 -11.15 8.20
C VAL A 184 10.34 -11.00 8.16
N PRO A 185 10.94 -10.53 7.04
CA PRO A 185 12.38 -10.40 6.93
C PRO A 185 12.90 -9.32 7.87
N GLN A 186 14.01 -9.61 8.56
CA GLN A 186 14.73 -8.59 9.31
C GLN A 186 15.47 -7.67 8.32
N MET A 187 15.23 -6.36 8.43
CA MET A 187 15.81 -5.38 7.52
C MET A 187 17.19 -4.90 8.01
N THR A 188 18.16 -4.93 7.10
CA THR A 188 19.49 -4.39 7.33
C THR A 188 19.46 -2.85 7.39
N ARG A 189 20.38 -2.20 8.11
CA ARG A 189 20.48 -0.73 8.14
C ARG A 189 20.52 -0.10 6.75
N ARG A 190 21.24 -0.71 5.79
CA ARG A 190 21.29 -0.25 4.40
C ARG A 190 19.89 -0.27 3.74
N GLN A 191 19.11 -1.32 3.98
CA GLN A 191 17.73 -1.43 3.45
C GLN A 191 16.80 -0.37 4.05
N LEU A 192 16.97 -0.03 5.33
CA LEU A 192 16.20 1.03 5.97
C LEU A 192 16.53 2.41 5.36
N VAL A 193 17.82 2.70 5.11
CA VAL A 193 18.24 3.95 4.45
C VAL A 193 17.69 4.02 3.01
N MET A 194 17.74 2.92 2.27
CA MET A 194 17.10 2.84 0.95
C MET A 194 15.57 3.03 1.06
N GLY A 195 14.95 2.52 2.13
CA GLY A 195 13.54 2.74 2.44
C GLY A 195 13.21 4.22 2.61
N VAL A 196 14.04 4.96 3.35
CA VAL A 196 13.90 6.43 3.50
C VAL A 196 13.97 7.12 2.13
N GLY A 197 14.92 6.74 1.25
CA GLY A 197 15.03 7.28 -0.11
C GLY A 197 13.79 7.01 -0.97
N VAL A 198 13.29 5.77 -0.96
CA VAL A 198 12.03 5.39 -1.64
C VAL A 198 10.86 6.21 -1.08
N GLY A 199 10.80 6.36 0.24
CA GLY A 199 9.81 7.19 0.91
C GLY A 199 9.88 8.64 0.49
N ALA A 200 11.09 9.22 0.40
CA ALA A 200 11.28 10.62 -0.03
C ALA A 200 10.75 10.86 -1.46
N ILE A 201 11.06 9.97 -2.40
CA ILE A 201 10.53 10.05 -3.77
C ILE A 201 9.00 9.93 -3.77
N ALA A 202 8.47 8.94 -3.04
CA ALA A 202 7.03 8.73 -2.94
C ALA A 202 6.33 9.89 -2.22
N GLY A 203 6.98 10.54 -1.26
CA GLY A 203 6.48 11.71 -0.54
C GLY A 203 6.29 12.91 -1.46
N VAL A 204 7.31 13.27 -2.24
CA VAL A 204 7.19 14.37 -3.25
C VAL A 204 6.06 14.05 -4.24
N ALA A 205 6.04 12.83 -4.80
CA ALA A 205 5.01 12.42 -5.73
C ALA A 205 3.61 12.44 -5.10
N SER A 206 3.49 12.00 -3.84
CA SER A 206 2.23 12.01 -3.09
C SER A 206 1.73 13.42 -2.81
N GLY A 207 2.60 14.31 -2.34
CA GLY A 207 2.26 15.71 -2.08
C GLY A 207 1.84 16.44 -3.36
N TYR A 208 2.54 16.20 -4.46
CA TYR A 208 2.27 16.84 -5.75
C TYR A 208 0.97 16.35 -6.39
N VAL A 209 0.76 15.04 -6.42
CA VAL A 209 -0.37 14.42 -7.13
C VAL A 209 -1.58 14.14 -6.23
N GLY A 210 -1.39 14.08 -4.91
CA GLY A 210 -2.47 13.81 -3.95
C GLY A 210 -2.93 12.35 -3.88
N LEU A 211 -2.16 11.41 -4.45
CA LEU A 211 -2.53 10.00 -4.57
C LEU A 211 -2.09 9.11 -3.38
N GLY A 212 -1.45 9.70 -2.35
CA GLY A 212 -1.03 8.97 -1.16
C GLY A 212 0.26 8.16 -1.28
N GLY A 213 1.02 8.28 -2.37
CA GLY A 213 2.37 7.70 -2.54
C GLY A 213 2.47 6.17 -2.64
N GLY A 214 1.46 5.42 -2.22
CA GLY A 214 1.48 3.96 -2.25
C GLY A 214 1.63 3.38 -3.66
N PHE A 215 1.10 4.06 -4.66
CA PHE A 215 1.19 3.67 -6.07
C PHE A 215 2.62 3.71 -6.63
N VAL A 216 3.50 4.55 -6.10
CA VAL A 216 4.95 4.56 -6.39
C VAL A 216 5.70 3.60 -5.47
N MET A 217 5.34 3.61 -4.18
CA MET A 217 6.04 2.87 -3.15
C MET A 217 5.93 1.36 -3.33
N VAL A 218 4.73 0.84 -3.65
CA VAL A 218 4.52 -0.61 -3.86
C VAL A 218 5.39 -1.16 -4.98
N PRO A 219 5.40 -0.61 -6.22
CA PRO A 219 6.28 -1.11 -7.27
C PRO A 219 7.77 -0.98 -6.92
N LEU A 220 8.18 0.09 -6.26
CA LEU A 220 9.58 0.29 -5.83
C LEU A 220 9.97 -0.73 -4.76
N MET A 221 9.14 -0.96 -3.74
CA MET A 221 9.42 -1.96 -2.72
C MET A 221 9.54 -3.37 -3.29
N VAL A 222 8.63 -3.76 -4.19
CA VAL A 222 8.70 -5.06 -4.87
C VAL A 222 9.93 -5.18 -5.76
N SER A 223 10.41 -4.07 -6.37
CA SER A 223 11.56 -4.08 -7.28
C SER A 223 12.90 -4.08 -6.56
N LEU A 224 13.04 -3.21 -5.54
CA LEU A 224 14.31 -2.95 -4.86
C LEU A 224 14.56 -3.92 -3.71
N PHE A 225 13.52 -4.24 -2.95
CA PHE A 225 13.66 -5.10 -1.77
C PHE A 225 13.21 -6.53 -2.01
N HIS A 226 12.65 -6.83 -3.21
CA HIS A 226 12.15 -8.16 -3.58
C HIS A 226 11.15 -8.76 -2.58
N ILE A 227 10.45 -7.90 -1.82
CA ILE A 227 9.47 -8.30 -0.82
C ILE A 227 8.21 -8.81 -1.52
N PRO A 228 7.60 -9.91 -1.06
CA PRO A 228 6.33 -10.40 -1.58
C PRO A 228 5.25 -9.31 -1.54
N MET A 229 4.41 -9.23 -2.57
CA MET A 229 3.40 -8.16 -2.66
C MET A 229 2.44 -8.14 -1.47
N LYS A 230 2.15 -9.29 -0.86
CA LYS A 230 1.31 -9.40 0.34
C LYS A 230 1.89 -8.64 1.55
N LEU A 231 3.22 -8.68 1.75
CA LEU A 231 3.90 -7.93 2.80
C LEU A 231 4.09 -6.46 2.42
N THR A 232 4.33 -6.19 1.14
CA THR A 232 4.50 -4.84 0.61
C THR A 232 3.23 -4.00 0.78
N SER A 233 2.04 -4.59 0.56
CA SER A 233 0.76 -3.88 0.72
C SER A 233 0.57 -3.34 2.14
N GLY A 234 0.84 -4.16 3.17
CA GLY A 234 0.74 -3.70 4.56
C GLY A 234 1.82 -2.69 4.94
N THR A 235 3.06 -2.90 4.44
CA THR A 235 4.20 -2.00 4.67
C THR A 235 3.96 -0.62 4.07
N SER A 236 3.44 -0.56 2.84
CA SER A 236 3.12 0.70 2.17
C SER A 236 2.00 1.48 2.86
N LEU A 237 0.98 0.82 3.45
CA LEU A 237 -0.08 1.51 4.19
C LEU A 237 0.46 2.22 5.45
N ILE A 238 1.43 1.62 6.15
CA ILE A 238 2.11 2.29 7.28
C ILE A 238 2.82 3.54 6.79
N ALA A 239 3.57 3.41 5.71
CA ALA A 239 4.31 4.52 5.14
C ALA A 239 3.38 5.62 4.59
N VAL A 240 2.30 5.24 3.89
CA VAL A 240 1.29 6.18 3.35
C VAL A 240 0.59 6.94 4.47
N ALA A 241 0.24 6.28 5.57
CA ALA A 241 -0.35 6.95 6.73
C ALA A 241 0.56 8.05 7.28
N LEU A 242 1.86 7.78 7.37
CA LEU A 242 2.84 8.74 7.88
C LEU A 242 3.11 9.89 6.90
N LEU A 243 3.31 9.60 5.61
CA LEU A 243 3.65 10.63 4.62
C LEU A 243 2.45 11.50 4.23
N ALA A 244 1.23 10.98 4.32
CA ALA A 244 0.02 11.74 4.00
C ALA A 244 -0.32 12.78 5.08
N LEU A 245 0.07 12.56 6.33
CA LEU A 245 -0.21 13.47 7.44
C LEU A 245 0.29 14.90 7.18
N PRO A 246 1.61 15.17 6.95
CA PRO A 246 2.08 16.53 6.74
C PRO A 246 1.54 17.14 5.44
N ALA A 247 1.35 16.34 4.38
CA ALA A 247 0.75 16.80 3.14
C ALA A 247 -0.70 17.27 3.34
N ALA A 248 -1.52 16.49 4.06
CA ALA A 248 -2.90 16.84 4.36
C ALA A 248 -2.99 18.08 5.31
N VAL A 249 -2.10 18.17 6.31
CA VAL A 249 -2.02 19.35 7.17
C VAL A 249 -1.71 20.60 6.34
N THR A 250 -0.72 20.53 5.45
CA THR A 250 -0.39 21.65 4.55
C THR A 250 -1.58 22.05 3.67
N GLN A 251 -2.26 21.08 3.05
CA GLN A 251 -3.44 21.33 2.22
C GLN A 251 -4.62 21.89 3.02
N THR A 252 -4.77 21.49 4.27
CA THR A 252 -5.78 22.02 5.19
C THR A 252 -5.51 23.47 5.52
N MET A 253 -4.24 23.81 5.82
CA MET A 253 -3.84 25.19 6.08
C MET A 253 -4.06 26.11 4.86
N LEU A 254 -3.94 25.56 3.65
CA LEU A 254 -4.22 26.27 2.40
C LEU A 254 -5.73 26.37 2.07
N GLY A 255 -6.60 25.73 2.87
CA GLY A 255 -8.06 25.77 2.66
C GLY A 255 -8.54 24.90 1.49
N ASN A 256 -7.72 24.00 0.96
CA ASN A 256 -8.02 23.21 -0.23
C ASN A 256 -8.84 21.93 0.05
N VAL A 257 -9.18 21.62 1.31
CA VAL A 257 -9.83 20.36 1.69
C VAL A 257 -11.35 20.52 1.80
N SER A 258 -12.11 19.72 1.05
CA SER A 258 -13.55 19.59 1.24
C SER A 258 -13.85 18.55 2.34
N TRP A 259 -13.99 19.03 3.58
CA TRP A 259 -14.16 18.16 4.76
C TRP A 259 -15.41 17.30 4.72
N LEU A 260 -16.51 17.83 4.19
CA LEU A 260 -17.77 17.07 4.08
C LEU A 260 -17.59 15.83 3.21
N VAL A 261 -16.98 15.99 2.04
CA VAL A 261 -16.72 14.89 1.10
C VAL A 261 -15.66 13.94 1.68
N ALA A 262 -14.59 14.48 2.29
CA ALA A 262 -13.53 13.69 2.90
C ALA A 262 -14.07 12.76 3.99
N LEU A 263 -14.90 13.28 4.89
CA LEU A 263 -15.47 12.52 6.01
C LEU A 263 -16.50 11.49 5.53
N ALA A 264 -17.36 11.85 4.57
CA ALA A 264 -18.36 10.94 4.03
C ALA A 264 -17.69 9.71 3.36
N VAL A 265 -16.66 9.93 2.56
CA VAL A 265 -15.91 8.84 1.91
C VAL A 265 -15.04 8.09 2.93
N ALA A 266 -14.43 8.77 3.91
CA ALA A 266 -13.65 8.14 4.97
C ALA A 266 -14.49 7.17 5.80
N ALA A 267 -15.75 7.53 6.11
CA ALA A 267 -16.68 6.66 6.85
C ALA A 267 -16.91 5.31 6.15
N GLY A 268 -16.93 5.30 4.81
CA GLY A 268 -17.01 4.06 4.03
C GLY A 268 -15.65 3.37 3.88
N SER A 269 -14.58 4.13 3.66
CA SER A 269 -13.27 3.57 3.32
C SER A 269 -12.55 2.93 4.50
N VAL A 270 -12.78 3.37 5.73
CA VAL A 270 -12.23 2.78 6.95
C VAL A 270 -12.67 1.31 7.12
N PRO A 271 -13.98 0.98 7.16
CA PRO A 271 -14.40 -0.42 7.23
C PRO A 271 -14.02 -1.20 5.96
N GLY A 272 -14.04 -0.57 4.79
CA GLY A 272 -13.57 -1.16 3.55
C GLY A 272 -12.11 -1.61 3.63
N ALA A 273 -11.21 -0.78 4.14
CA ALA A 273 -9.79 -1.10 4.28
C ALA A 273 -9.53 -2.26 5.26
N LEU A 274 -10.31 -2.34 6.35
CA LEU A 274 -10.26 -3.47 7.27
C LEU A 274 -10.66 -4.78 6.57
N LEU A 275 -11.73 -4.75 5.75
CA LEU A 275 -12.18 -5.89 4.97
C LEU A 275 -11.14 -6.27 3.91
N GLY A 276 -10.58 -5.32 3.18
CA GLY A 276 -9.53 -5.54 2.18
C GLY A 276 -8.30 -6.21 2.77
N ALA A 277 -7.80 -5.70 3.89
CA ALA A 277 -6.67 -6.30 4.60
C ALA A 277 -6.96 -7.74 5.12
N ARG A 278 -8.25 -8.05 5.42
CA ARG A 278 -8.66 -9.42 5.80
C ARG A 278 -8.62 -10.40 4.63
N LEU A 279 -8.84 -9.93 3.41
CA LEU A 279 -8.86 -10.78 2.21
C LEU A 279 -7.47 -11.12 1.68
N ILE A 280 -6.43 -10.35 1.99
CA ILE A 280 -5.05 -10.53 1.47
C ILE A 280 -4.52 -11.97 1.59
N PRO A 281 -4.67 -12.69 2.73
CA PRO A 281 -4.14 -14.04 2.84
C PRO A 281 -4.78 -15.02 1.83
N ARG A 282 -6.06 -14.78 1.46
CA ARG A 282 -6.84 -15.63 0.57
C ARG A 282 -6.55 -15.37 -0.91
N VAL A 283 -6.03 -14.20 -1.26
CA VAL A 283 -5.77 -13.81 -2.66
C VAL A 283 -4.37 -14.27 -3.07
N PRO A 284 -4.23 -15.03 -4.18
CA PRO A 284 -2.92 -15.40 -4.70
C PRO A 284 -2.15 -14.16 -5.17
N GLU A 285 -0.83 -14.16 -4.98
CA GLU A 285 0.03 -13.00 -5.24
C GLU A 285 -0.05 -12.51 -6.70
N ARG A 286 -0.17 -13.45 -7.64
CA ARG A 286 -0.34 -13.14 -9.06
C ARG A 286 -1.63 -12.35 -9.31
N THR A 287 -2.74 -12.80 -8.75
CA THR A 287 -4.04 -12.09 -8.85
C THR A 287 -3.95 -10.70 -8.24
N LEU A 288 -3.25 -10.56 -7.11
CA LEU A 288 -3.05 -9.27 -6.46
C LEU A 288 -2.30 -8.28 -7.37
N ARG A 289 -1.27 -8.75 -8.08
CA ARG A 289 -0.51 -7.93 -9.06
C ARG A 289 -1.38 -7.53 -10.26
N PHE A 290 -2.24 -8.43 -10.76
CA PHE A 290 -3.16 -8.12 -11.86
C PHE A 290 -4.24 -7.13 -11.43
N ILE A 291 -4.83 -7.31 -10.26
CA ILE A 291 -5.81 -6.35 -9.71
C ILE A 291 -5.16 -4.97 -9.54
N PHE A 292 -3.93 -4.93 -9.01
CA PHE A 292 -3.17 -3.69 -8.84
C PHE A 292 -2.92 -2.98 -10.17
N SER A 293 -2.39 -3.70 -11.16
CA SER A 293 -2.09 -3.11 -12.47
C SER A 293 -3.35 -2.68 -13.23
N GLY A 294 -4.40 -3.51 -13.20
CA GLY A 294 -5.69 -3.17 -13.82
C GLY A 294 -6.33 -1.94 -13.19
N PHE A 295 -6.31 -1.87 -11.86
CA PHE A 295 -6.83 -0.74 -11.11
C PHE A 295 -6.08 0.58 -11.44
N LEU A 296 -4.74 0.53 -11.48
CA LEU A 296 -3.93 1.67 -11.87
C LEU A 296 -4.17 2.08 -13.32
N LEU A 297 -4.33 1.11 -14.23
CA LEU A 297 -4.60 1.39 -15.64
C LEU A 297 -5.93 2.12 -15.81
N VAL A 298 -6.98 1.66 -15.14
CA VAL A 298 -8.30 2.34 -15.15
C VAL A 298 -8.16 3.77 -14.63
N GLY A 299 -7.44 3.98 -13.51
CA GLY A 299 -7.18 5.31 -12.97
C GLY A 299 -6.43 6.22 -13.95
N ALA A 300 -5.40 5.70 -14.62
CA ALA A 300 -4.64 6.45 -15.63
C ALA A 300 -5.50 6.83 -16.83
N VAL A 301 -6.33 5.90 -17.34
CA VAL A 301 -7.22 6.15 -18.48
C VAL A 301 -8.29 7.18 -18.12
N LEU A 302 -8.92 7.09 -16.95
CA LEU A 302 -9.91 8.07 -16.50
C LEU A 302 -9.31 9.47 -16.39
N LEU A 303 -8.10 9.60 -15.85
CA LEU A 303 -7.42 10.90 -15.76
C LEU A 303 -7.03 11.43 -17.15
N ALA A 304 -6.57 10.58 -18.06
CA ALA A 304 -6.21 10.97 -19.42
C ALA A 304 -7.43 11.43 -20.23
N LEU A 305 -8.54 10.69 -20.18
CA LEU A 305 -9.78 11.04 -20.87
C LEU A 305 -10.36 12.36 -20.34
N ASN A 306 -10.26 12.62 -19.07
CA ASN A 306 -10.71 13.89 -18.49
C ASN A 306 -9.89 15.07 -18.97
N GLN A 307 -8.58 14.89 -19.31
CA GLN A 307 -7.74 15.98 -19.86
C GLN A 307 -8.04 16.30 -21.31
N THR A 308 -8.51 15.33 -22.10
CA THR A 308 -8.83 15.52 -23.52
C THR A 308 -10.19 16.18 -23.74
N GLY A 309 -10.93 16.51 -22.68
CA GLY A 309 -12.24 17.17 -22.79
C GLY A 309 -13.34 16.25 -23.36
N VAL A 310 -13.11 14.93 -23.36
CA VAL A 310 -14.08 13.94 -23.89
C VAL A 310 -15.15 13.60 -22.83
N MET A 311 -14.95 14.02 -21.56
CA MET A 311 -15.93 13.89 -20.46
C MET A 311 -16.14 15.21 -19.73
#